data_e9aab063388a031db45c54f54b265d36
#
_entry.id   e9aab063388a031db45c54f54b265d36
#
_cell.length_a   1.000
_cell.length_b   1.000
_cell.length_c   1.000
_cell.angle_alpha   90.00
_cell.angle_beta   90.00
_cell.angle_gamma   90.00
#
_symmetry.space_group_name_H-M   'P 1'
#
loop_
_entity.id
_entity.type
_entity.pdbx_description
1 polymer ?
#
loop_
_entity_poly.entity_id
_entity_poly.type
_entity_poly.pdbx_seq_one_letter_code
_entity_poly.pdbx_strand_id
1 'polypeptide(L)'
;GINPFDQPDVEASKIETRKLTDEFEQTGKLPAETARITDDGISLFCDDANAAALGLDEATTLSEAIRRHLGRISTGDYFAMLAYINMNSENESALRQIREAVLSRNGNATCLGFGPRFLHSTGQAYKGGANNGVFVQVTCDDAEGVAVPGQKYSFGIVKAAQARGDLDVLFERGRRAIRLHIAGDVREALKRVGNIASGTK
;
A
#
# COMPACT_ATOMS: atom_id res chain seq x y z
N GLY A 1 18.53 23.03 7.77
CA GLY A 1 18.99 22.87 6.39
C GLY A 1 18.88 21.41 6.00
N ILE A 2 18.27 21.15 4.87
CA ILE A 2 18.20 19.82 4.24
C ILE A 2 18.92 19.86 2.91
N ASN A 3 19.50 18.75 2.50
CA ASN A 3 20.01 18.57 1.15
C ASN A 3 18.85 18.03 0.27
N PRO A 4 18.35 18.78 -0.73
CA PRO A 4 17.22 18.35 -1.54
C PRO A 4 17.55 17.19 -2.49
N PHE A 5 18.83 16.86 -2.66
CA PHE A 5 19.28 15.72 -3.47
C PHE A 5 19.49 14.45 -2.64
N ASP A 6 19.38 14.52 -1.31
CA ASP A 6 19.52 13.40 -0.42
C ASP A 6 18.17 12.71 -0.23
N GLN A 7 18.12 11.40 -0.53
CA GLN A 7 16.89 10.60 -0.51
C GLN A 7 17.12 9.22 0.13
N PRO A 8 17.54 9.16 1.39
CA PRO A 8 17.94 7.91 2.04
C PRO A 8 16.80 6.88 2.12
N ASP A 9 15.55 7.31 2.26
CA ASP A 9 14.42 6.40 2.34
C ASP A 9 14.01 5.83 0.99
N VAL A 10 14.28 6.54 -0.11
CA VAL A 10 14.14 5.99 -1.46
C VAL A 10 15.22 4.93 -1.72
N GLU A 11 16.46 5.15 -1.28
CA GLU A 11 17.51 4.16 -1.38
C GLU A 11 17.21 2.93 -0.51
N ALA A 12 16.68 3.10 0.70
CA ALA A 12 16.22 1.99 1.53
C ALA A 12 15.20 1.10 0.79
N SER A 13 14.18 1.70 0.16
CA SER A 13 13.20 0.95 -0.65
C SER A 13 13.83 0.20 -1.83
N LYS A 14 14.86 0.77 -2.47
CA LYS A 14 15.59 0.09 -3.55
C LYS A 14 16.39 -1.11 -3.03
N ILE A 15 16.97 -1.00 -1.84
CA ILE A 15 17.71 -2.10 -1.20
C ILE A 15 16.74 -3.26 -0.92
N GLU A 16 15.61 -2.99 -0.28
CA GLU A 16 14.61 -4.02 0.01
C GLU A 16 14.04 -4.65 -1.28
N THR A 17 13.73 -3.84 -2.30
CA THR A 17 13.33 -4.35 -3.62
C THR A 17 14.37 -5.29 -4.22
N ARG A 18 15.66 -4.93 -4.13
CA ARG A 18 16.76 -5.74 -4.69
C ARG A 18 16.87 -7.07 -3.96
N LYS A 19 16.78 -7.10 -2.64
CA LYS A 19 16.77 -8.35 -1.86
C LYS A 19 15.66 -9.29 -2.34
N LEU A 20 14.44 -8.77 -2.54
CA LEU A 20 13.29 -9.54 -2.99
C LEU A 20 13.46 -10.08 -4.42
N THR A 21 14.02 -9.29 -5.33
CA THR A 21 14.30 -9.76 -6.71
C THR A 21 15.44 -10.76 -6.76
N ASP A 22 16.48 -10.60 -5.95
CA ASP A 22 17.60 -11.55 -5.84
C ASP A 22 17.14 -12.89 -5.27
N GLU A 23 16.24 -12.87 -4.26
CA GLU A 23 15.63 -14.09 -3.73
C GLU A 23 14.75 -14.78 -4.78
N PHE A 24 13.99 -14.00 -5.55
CA PHE A 24 13.20 -14.57 -6.66
C PHE A 24 14.11 -15.22 -7.71
N GLU A 25 15.23 -14.60 -8.07
CA GLU A 25 16.21 -15.20 -9.01
C GLU A 25 16.75 -16.55 -8.53
N GLN A 26 16.92 -16.72 -7.22
CA GLN A 26 17.43 -17.94 -6.61
C GLN A 26 16.35 -19.00 -6.44
N THR A 27 15.16 -18.64 -6.01
CA THR A 27 14.13 -19.57 -5.55
C THR A 27 12.94 -19.72 -6.53
N GLY A 28 12.79 -18.80 -7.48
CA GLY A 28 11.63 -18.69 -8.37
C GLY A 28 10.37 -18.17 -7.71
N LYS A 29 10.46 -17.65 -6.47
CA LYS A 29 9.31 -17.15 -5.69
C LYS A 29 9.72 -15.94 -4.86
N LEU A 30 8.82 -15.00 -4.69
CA LEU A 30 8.94 -14.01 -3.62
C LEU A 30 8.72 -14.69 -2.26
N PRO A 31 9.35 -14.22 -1.17
CA PRO A 31 9.11 -14.72 0.17
C PRO A 31 7.60 -14.77 0.49
N ALA A 32 7.18 -15.80 1.21
CA ALA A 32 5.78 -15.90 1.63
C ALA A 32 5.45 -14.81 2.64
N GLU A 33 4.26 -14.24 2.55
CA GLU A 33 3.71 -13.31 3.52
C GLU A 33 2.44 -13.88 4.14
N THR A 34 2.20 -13.59 5.40
CA THR A 34 0.97 -14.01 6.09
C THR A 34 0.02 -12.83 6.20
N ALA A 35 -1.15 -12.93 5.58
CA ALA A 35 -2.21 -11.95 5.75
C ALA A 35 -2.75 -11.98 7.18
N ARG A 36 -3.07 -10.82 7.75
CA ARG A 36 -3.77 -10.71 9.04
C ARG A 36 -5.24 -11.06 8.91
N ILE A 37 -5.85 -10.67 7.81
CA ILE A 37 -7.26 -10.92 7.48
C ILE A 37 -7.35 -11.21 6.01
N THR A 38 -8.14 -12.21 5.62
CA THR A 38 -8.53 -12.46 4.22
C THR A 38 -10.05 -12.57 4.18
N ASP A 39 -10.69 -11.80 3.32
CA ASP A 39 -12.13 -11.76 3.18
C ASP A 39 -12.51 -11.38 1.74
N ASP A 40 -13.25 -12.29 1.07
CA ASP A 40 -13.80 -12.09 -0.28
C ASP A 40 -12.78 -11.50 -1.28
N GLY A 41 -11.64 -12.17 -1.43
CA GLY A 41 -10.59 -11.81 -2.39
C GLY A 41 -9.73 -10.60 -1.99
N ILE A 42 -9.92 -10.03 -0.81
CA ILE A 42 -9.08 -8.96 -0.28
C ILE A 42 -8.31 -9.48 0.94
N SER A 43 -6.99 -9.39 0.89
CA SER A 43 -6.11 -9.73 2.02
C SER A 43 -5.47 -8.48 2.60
N LEU A 44 -5.56 -8.31 3.93
CA LEU A 44 -4.94 -7.22 4.67
C LEU A 44 -3.61 -7.67 5.26
N PHE A 45 -2.57 -6.89 4.99
CA PHE A 45 -1.23 -7.07 5.55
C PHE A 45 -0.82 -5.83 6.34
N CYS A 46 -0.22 -6.04 7.48
CA CYS A 46 0.46 -5.02 8.28
C CYS A 46 1.46 -5.68 9.22
N ASP A 47 2.39 -4.87 9.76
CA ASP A 47 3.33 -5.31 10.79
C ASP A 47 2.63 -5.49 12.15
N ASP A 48 3.35 -6.04 13.12
CA ASP A 48 2.82 -6.30 14.46
C ASP A 48 2.43 -5.01 15.19
N ALA A 49 3.18 -3.91 14.98
CA ALA A 49 2.89 -2.62 15.60
C ALA A 49 1.55 -2.05 15.10
N ASN A 50 1.30 -2.10 13.79
CA ASN A 50 0.02 -1.67 13.22
C ASN A 50 -1.10 -2.64 13.59
N ALA A 51 -0.86 -3.95 13.62
CA ALA A 51 -1.85 -4.95 14.05
C ALA A 51 -2.30 -4.70 15.50
N ALA A 52 -1.35 -4.49 16.41
CA ALA A 52 -1.63 -4.16 17.82
C ALA A 52 -2.38 -2.83 17.95
N ALA A 53 -1.95 -1.78 17.23
CA ALA A 53 -2.60 -0.48 17.26
C ALA A 53 -4.04 -0.50 16.70
N LEU A 54 -4.33 -1.44 15.80
CA LEU A 54 -5.68 -1.69 15.27
C LEU A 54 -6.50 -2.63 16.15
N GLY A 55 -5.89 -3.26 17.15
CA GLY A 55 -6.55 -4.28 17.98
C GLY A 55 -7.08 -5.45 17.14
N LEU A 56 -6.25 -5.93 16.19
CA LEU A 56 -6.64 -7.06 15.36
C LEU A 56 -6.62 -8.35 16.16
N ASP A 57 -7.69 -9.11 16.08
CA ASP A 57 -7.85 -10.45 16.62
C ASP A 57 -8.55 -11.37 15.60
N GLU A 58 -8.78 -12.63 15.97
CA GLU A 58 -9.42 -13.61 15.07
C GLU A 58 -10.88 -13.26 14.71
N ALA A 59 -11.54 -12.43 15.51
CA ALA A 59 -12.92 -12.00 15.26
C ALA A 59 -13.01 -10.71 14.44
N THR A 60 -11.90 -10.01 14.23
CA THR A 60 -11.87 -8.72 13.53
C THR A 60 -12.15 -8.91 12.04
N THR A 61 -13.20 -8.30 11.54
CA THR A 61 -13.54 -8.29 10.11
C THR A 61 -12.66 -7.32 9.32
N LEU A 62 -12.50 -7.56 8.01
CA LEU A 62 -11.79 -6.66 7.11
C LEU A 62 -12.37 -5.23 7.16
N SER A 63 -13.69 -5.11 7.20
CA SER A 63 -14.39 -3.83 7.27
C SER A 63 -14.06 -3.07 8.55
N GLU A 64 -14.00 -3.76 9.69
CA GLU A 64 -13.62 -3.15 10.97
C GLU A 64 -12.17 -2.71 10.96
N ALA A 65 -11.25 -3.55 10.46
CA ALA A 65 -9.83 -3.22 10.37
C ALA A 65 -9.59 -1.97 9.52
N ILE A 66 -10.24 -1.86 8.35
CA ILE A 66 -10.15 -0.67 7.50
C ILE A 66 -10.74 0.56 8.21
N ARG A 67 -11.91 0.46 8.85
CA ARG A 67 -12.50 1.58 9.60
C ARG A 67 -11.62 2.03 10.76
N ARG A 68 -11.07 1.09 11.53
CA ARG A 68 -10.13 1.39 12.62
C ARG A 68 -8.88 2.08 12.10
N HIS A 69 -8.35 1.63 10.94
CA HIS A 69 -7.18 2.26 10.32
C HIS A 69 -7.48 3.70 9.88
N LEU A 70 -8.58 3.93 9.17
CA LEU A 70 -9.01 5.28 8.78
C LEU A 70 -9.36 6.16 9.99
N GLY A 71 -9.82 5.56 11.10
CA GLY A 71 -10.05 6.25 12.37
C GLY A 71 -8.78 6.75 13.06
N ARG A 72 -7.58 6.36 12.60
CA ARG A 72 -6.29 6.88 13.10
C ARG A 72 -5.92 8.25 12.52
N ILE A 73 -6.69 8.75 11.57
CA ILE A 73 -6.47 10.08 10.97
C ILE A 73 -6.93 11.13 11.98
N SER A 74 -6.01 11.96 12.42
CA SER A 74 -6.21 13.06 13.41
C SER A 74 -5.97 14.42 12.78
N THR A 75 -6.29 15.49 13.49
CA THR A 75 -6.02 16.85 13.02
C THR A 75 -4.53 17.05 12.71
N GLY A 76 -4.22 17.61 11.56
CA GLY A 76 -2.84 17.82 11.09
C GLY A 76 -2.24 16.62 10.35
N ASP A 77 -2.95 15.49 10.29
CA ASP A 77 -2.55 14.35 9.48
C ASP A 77 -2.94 14.52 8.01
N TYR A 78 -2.39 13.66 7.17
CA TYR A 78 -2.87 13.46 5.79
C TYR A 78 -3.10 11.96 5.54
N PHE A 79 -3.97 11.67 4.59
CA PHE A 79 -4.23 10.32 4.11
C PHE A 79 -3.60 10.10 2.74
N ALA A 80 -2.92 8.98 2.52
CA ALA A 80 -2.34 8.64 1.23
C ALA A 80 -2.70 7.23 0.76
N MET A 81 -3.17 7.14 -0.47
CA MET A 81 -3.34 5.87 -1.19
C MET A 81 -2.15 5.62 -2.12
N LEU A 82 -1.53 4.46 -1.98
CA LEU A 82 -0.34 4.02 -2.70
C LEU A 82 -0.73 2.83 -3.60
N ALA A 83 -1.14 3.11 -4.84
CA ALA A 83 -1.77 2.12 -5.71
C ALA A 83 -0.75 1.45 -6.65
N TYR A 84 -0.47 0.17 -6.44
CA TYR A 84 0.33 -0.69 -7.33
C TYR A 84 -0.58 -1.60 -8.17
N ILE A 85 -1.55 -1.00 -8.81
CA ILE A 85 -2.51 -1.64 -9.72
C ILE A 85 -2.46 -0.95 -11.08
N ASN A 86 -3.13 -1.51 -12.07
CA ASN A 86 -3.17 -0.90 -13.40
C ASN A 86 -3.78 0.51 -13.32
N MET A 87 -3.06 1.50 -13.87
CA MET A 87 -3.52 2.88 -13.99
C MET A 87 -4.40 3.04 -15.23
N ASN A 88 -5.68 2.79 -15.04
CA ASN A 88 -6.72 3.06 -16.04
C ASN A 88 -7.79 3.98 -15.43
N SER A 89 -8.68 4.50 -16.26
CA SER A 89 -9.71 5.47 -15.86
C SER A 89 -10.67 4.91 -14.79
N GLU A 90 -10.98 3.63 -14.82
CA GLU A 90 -11.89 2.98 -13.87
C GLU A 90 -11.25 2.87 -12.49
N ASN A 91 -10.04 2.34 -12.42
CA ASN A 91 -9.29 2.23 -11.16
C ASN A 91 -8.98 3.61 -10.57
N GLU A 92 -8.58 4.57 -11.41
CA GLU A 92 -8.34 5.94 -10.96
C GLU A 92 -9.61 6.56 -10.38
N SER A 93 -10.75 6.39 -11.04
CA SER A 93 -12.05 6.90 -10.57
C SER A 93 -12.45 6.27 -9.24
N ALA A 94 -12.32 4.94 -9.09
CA ALA A 94 -12.64 4.23 -7.86
C ALA A 94 -11.75 4.66 -6.68
N LEU A 95 -10.44 4.75 -6.91
CA LEU A 95 -9.48 5.22 -5.90
C LEU A 95 -9.72 6.68 -5.51
N ARG A 96 -10.11 7.53 -6.48
CA ARG A 96 -10.50 8.92 -6.22
C ARG A 96 -11.73 9.00 -5.33
N GLN A 97 -12.75 8.19 -5.59
CA GLN A 97 -13.96 8.13 -4.74
C GLN A 97 -13.63 7.74 -3.30
N ILE A 98 -12.75 6.75 -3.08
CA ILE A 98 -12.28 6.38 -1.74
C ILE A 98 -11.59 7.57 -1.06
N ARG A 99 -10.69 8.24 -1.77
CA ARG A 99 -9.99 9.42 -1.27
C ARG A 99 -10.95 10.56 -0.91
N GLU A 100 -11.94 10.83 -1.74
CA GLU A 100 -12.97 11.85 -1.53
C GLU A 100 -13.86 11.52 -0.33
N ALA A 101 -14.20 10.24 -0.14
CA ALA A 101 -14.94 9.80 1.03
C ALA A 101 -14.16 10.05 2.34
N VAL A 102 -12.85 9.77 2.35
CA VAL A 102 -11.98 10.06 3.50
C VAL A 102 -11.87 11.57 3.72
N LEU A 103 -11.66 12.37 2.66
CA LEU A 103 -11.61 13.84 2.76
C LEU A 103 -12.91 14.40 3.34
N SER A 104 -14.05 13.97 2.83
CA SER A 104 -15.36 14.46 3.27
C SER A 104 -15.67 14.13 4.73
N ARG A 105 -15.16 12.98 5.21
CA ARG A 105 -15.37 12.53 6.58
C ARG A 105 -14.46 13.23 7.59
N ASN A 106 -13.20 13.46 7.25
CA ASN A 106 -12.17 13.87 8.19
C ASN A 106 -11.71 15.32 7.97
N GLY A 107 -11.93 15.90 6.79
CA GLY A 107 -11.44 17.25 6.44
C GLY A 107 -9.91 17.36 6.27
N ASN A 108 -9.19 16.22 6.32
CA ASN A 108 -7.74 16.18 6.21
C ASN A 108 -7.29 16.15 4.73
N ALA A 109 -6.08 16.62 4.45
CA ALA A 109 -5.48 16.50 3.13
C ALA A 109 -5.39 15.02 2.70
N THR A 110 -5.67 14.76 1.43
CA THR A 110 -5.63 13.41 0.88
C THR A 110 -4.83 13.38 -0.42
N CYS A 111 -4.06 12.32 -0.66
CA CYS A 111 -3.34 12.10 -1.90
C CYS A 111 -3.51 10.67 -2.43
N LEU A 112 -3.30 10.54 -3.73
CA LEU A 112 -3.29 9.28 -4.45
C LEU A 112 -2.07 9.25 -5.35
N GLY A 113 -1.26 8.21 -5.24
CA GLY A 113 -0.14 7.94 -6.12
C GLY A 113 -0.21 6.55 -6.73
N PHE A 114 0.09 6.45 -8.03
CA PHE A 114 0.30 5.16 -8.67
C PHE A 114 1.77 4.77 -8.61
N GLY A 115 2.04 3.66 -7.95
CA GLY A 115 3.36 3.05 -7.83
C GLY A 115 3.76 2.28 -9.10
N PRO A 116 5.05 2.16 -9.39
CA PRO A 116 6.15 2.66 -8.54
C PRO A 116 6.50 4.15 -8.74
N ARG A 117 5.79 4.87 -9.59
CA ARG A 117 6.16 6.25 -10.00
C ARG A 117 6.31 7.22 -8.81
N PHE A 118 5.42 7.16 -7.82
CA PHE A 118 5.50 8.05 -6.64
C PHE A 118 6.74 7.81 -5.77
N LEU A 119 7.41 6.66 -5.88
CA LEU A 119 8.67 6.40 -5.16
C LEU A 119 9.76 7.42 -5.51
N HIS A 120 9.72 7.96 -6.73
CA HIS A 120 10.67 8.96 -7.23
C HIS A 120 10.22 10.41 -7.01
N SER A 121 9.16 10.64 -6.26
CA SER A 121 8.60 11.97 -5.97
C SER A 121 8.24 12.13 -4.49
N THR A 122 7.06 11.66 -4.11
CA THR A 122 6.56 11.79 -2.73
C THR A 122 7.07 10.73 -1.78
N GLY A 123 7.66 9.64 -2.27
CA GLY A 123 8.11 8.50 -1.46
C GLY A 123 9.09 8.88 -0.34
N GLN A 124 10.02 9.81 -0.60
CA GLN A 124 10.92 10.30 0.44
C GLN A 124 10.15 11.02 1.56
N ALA A 125 9.16 11.85 1.23
CA ALA A 125 8.36 12.58 2.21
C ALA A 125 7.48 11.65 3.05
N TYR A 126 6.93 10.58 2.45
CA TYR A 126 6.11 9.59 3.17
C TYR A 126 6.89 8.84 4.25
N LYS A 127 8.15 8.52 3.96
CA LYS A 127 9.02 7.74 4.84
C LYS A 127 9.87 8.60 5.78
N GLY A 128 10.52 9.64 5.24
CA GLY A 128 11.44 10.50 5.99
C GLY A 128 10.84 11.80 6.53
N GLY A 129 9.62 12.15 6.13
CA GLY A 129 8.91 13.33 6.61
C GLY A 129 8.35 13.17 8.03
N ALA A 130 7.56 14.13 8.48
CA ALA A 130 6.84 14.05 9.76
C ALA A 130 5.93 12.80 9.80
N ASN A 131 5.79 12.18 10.99
CA ASN A 131 4.95 10.99 11.14
C ASN A 131 3.46 11.36 11.27
N ASN A 132 2.95 12.08 10.28
CA ASN A 132 1.56 12.51 10.18
C ASN A 132 0.82 11.94 8.97
N GLY A 133 1.39 10.93 8.30
CA GLY A 133 0.74 10.19 7.23
C GLY A 133 -0.02 8.95 7.74
N VAL A 134 -1.19 8.69 7.15
CA VAL A 134 -1.92 7.42 7.26
C VAL A 134 -2.03 6.82 5.88
N PHE A 135 -1.50 5.60 5.69
CA PHE A 135 -1.25 5.03 4.37
C PHE A 135 -2.09 3.77 4.14
N VAL A 136 -2.73 3.70 2.99
CA VAL A 136 -3.32 2.47 2.45
C VAL A 136 -2.61 2.14 1.14
N GLN A 137 -1.82 1.08 1.15
CA GLN A 137 -1.25 0.53 -0.07
C GLN A 137 -2.25 -0.46 -0.69
N VAL A 138 -2.47 -0.35 -2.00
CA VAL A 138 -3.32 -1.26 -2.77
C VAL A 138 -2.48 -1.98 -3.79
N THR A 139 -2.52 -3.32 -3.77
CA THR A 139 -1.85 -4.20 -4.73
C THR A 139 -2.84 -5.20 -5.32
N CYS A 140 -2.52 -5.79 -6.45
CA CYS A 140 -3.30 -6.90 -7.02
C CYS A 140 -2.37 -7.90 -7.70
N ASP A 141 -2.90 -9.08 -7.99
CA ASP A 141 -2.24 -10.03 -8.89
C ASP A 141 -2.15 -9.43 -10.30
N ASP A 142 -1.04 -9.68 -10.98
CA ASP A 142 -0.89 -9.36 -12.39
C ASP A 142 -1.36 -10.54 -13.25
N ALA A 143 -2.22 -10.27 -14.22
CA ALA A 143 -2.81 -11.31 -15.08
C ALA A 143 -1.76 -12.05 -15.93
N GLU A 144 -0.80 -11.32 -16.51
CA GLU A 144 0.35 -11.87 -17.21
C GLU A 144 1.53 -10.89 -17.09
N GLY A 145 2.69 -11.42 -16.72
CA GLY A 145 3.89 -10.62 -16.58
C GLY A 145 4.69 -10.55 -17.89
N VAL A 146 4.97 -9.36 -18.38
CA VAL A 146 5.99 -9.15 -19.41
C VAL A 146 7.35 -9.52 -18.84
N ALA A 147 8.08 -10.43 -19.50
CA ALA A 147 9.40 -10.86 -19.04
C ALA A 147 10.42 -9.70 -19.08
N VAL A 148 11.27 -9.62 -18.07
CA VAL A 148 12.43 -8.71 -18.10
C VAL A 148 13.56 -9.39 -18.88
N PRO A 149 14.05 -8.79 -19.98
CA PRO A 149 15.11 -9.40 -20.78
C PRO A 149 16.35 -9.75 -19.93
N GLY A 150 16.79 -11.01 -20.02
CA GLY A 150 17.98 -11.50 -19.29
C GLY A 150 17.74 -11.83 -17.82
N GLN A 151 16.53 -11.75 -17.31
CA GLN A 151 16.16 -12.09 -15.94
C GLN A 151 15.16 -13.24 -15.90
N LYS A 152 15.04 -13.92 -14.75
CA LYS A 152 14.05 -14.98 -14.55
C LYS A 152 12.66 -14.45 -14.14
N TYR A 153 12.56 -13.15 -13.81
CA TYR A 153 11.33 -12.53 -13.36
C TYR A 153 10.69 -11.63 -14.41
N SER A 154 9.43 -11.33 -14.20
CA SER A 154 8.64 -10.41 -15.02
C SER A 154 8.62 -8.99 -14.42
N PHE A 155 8.19 -7.99 -15.19
CA PHE A 155 7.91 -6.65 -14.65
C PHE A 155 6.84 -6.67 -13.55
N GLY A 156 5.93 -7.63 -13.57
CA GLY A 156 4.96 -7.83 -12.48
C GLY A 156 5.65 -8.18 -11.16
N ILE A 157 6.64 -9.07 -11.19
CA ILE A 157 7.46 -9.43 -10.01
C ILE A 157 8.25 -8.22 -9.52
N VAL A 158 8.84 -7.43 -10.43
CA VAL A 158 9.53 -6.18 -10.06
C VAL A 158 8.58 -5.21 -9.35
N LYS A 159 7.38 -5.02 -9.90
CA LYS A 159 6.34 -4.17 -9.28
C LYS A 159 5.93 -4.69 -7.89
N ALA A 160 5.72 -6.00 -7.75
CA ALA A 160 5.39 -6.62 -6.47
C ALA A 160 6.51 -6.46 -5.45
N ALA A 161 7.77 -6.68 -5.84
CA ALA A 161 8.94 -6.46 -4.99
C ALA A 161 9.08 -4.98 -4.57
N GLN A 162 8.83 -4.04 -5.49
CA GLN A 162 8.83 -2.61 -5.17
C GLN A 162 7.70 -2.22 -4.20
N ALA A 163 6.51 -2.78 -4.36
CA ALA A 163 5.40 -2.53 -3.46
C ALA A 163 5.71 -3.05 -2.04
N ARG A 164 6.27 -4.26 -1.93
CA ARG A 164 6.68 -4.85 -0.65
C ARG A 164 7.79 -4.05 0.01
N GLY A 165 8.89 -3.78 -0.71
CA GLY A 165 10.00 -3.00 -0.18
C GLY A 165 9.62 -1.58 0.22
N ASP A 166 8.64 -0.96 -0.46
CA ASP A 166 8.11 0.35 -0.07
C ASP A 166 7.32 0.27 1.25
N LEU A 167 6.49 -0.76 1.40
CA LEU A 167 5.70 -1.00 2.61
C LEU A 167 6.59 -1.33 3.81
N ASP A 168 7.60 -2.18 3.61
CA ASP A 168 8.54 -2.58 4.66
C ASP A 168 9.28 -1.36 5.23
N VAL A 169 9.73 -0.44 4.37
CA VAL A 169 10.35 0.81 4.83
C VAL A 169 9.34 1.72 5.58
N LEU A 170 8.08 1.77 5.16
CA LEU A 170 7.04 2.47 5.93
C LEU A 170 6.89 1.87 7.34
N PHE A 171 6.90 0.55 7.47
CA PHE A 171 6.84 -0.13 8.76
C PHE A 171 8.08 0.13 9.61
N GLU A 172 9.28 0.02 9.04
CA GLU A 172 10.54 0.34 9.73
C GLU A 172 10.58 1.78 10.26
N ARG A 173 9.95 2.71 9.57
CA ARG A 173 9.79 4.11 10.00
C ARG A 173 8.62 4.34 10.95
N GLY A 174 7.96 3.27 11.41
CA GLY A 174 6.82 3.35 12.34
C GLY A 174 5.61 4.09 11.77
N ARG A 175 5.40 3.97 10.44
CA ARG A 175 4.27 4.65 9.79
C ARG A 175 2.98 3.89 10.02
N ARG A 176 1.88 4.63 10.08
CA ARG A 176 0.51 4.08 10.13
C ARG A 176 0.13 3.58 8.74
N ALA A 177 0.45 2.33 8.43
CA ALA A 177 0.29 1.76 7.10
C ALA A 177 -0.38 0.39 7.15
N ILE A 178 -1.22 0.12 6.15
CA ILE A 178 -1.74 -1.22 5.82
C ILE A 178 -1.63 -1.44 4.31
N ARG A 179 -1.54 -2.71 3.90
CA ARG A 179 -1.69 -3.09 2.50
C ARG A 179 -2.96 -3.92 2.32
N LEU A 180 -3.76 -3.56 1.33
CA LEU A 180 -4.87 -4.35 0.81
C LEU A 180 -4.42 -4.98 -0.51
N HIS A 181 -4.27 -6.31 -0.52
CA HIS A 181 -3.96 -7.07 -1.73
C HIS A 181 -5.23 -7.68 -2.27
N ILE A 182 -5.49 -7.47 -3.55
CA ILE A 182 -6.69 -7.91 -4.24
C ILE A 182 -6.35 -9.10 -5.15
N ALA A 183 -6.90 -10.27 -4.80
CA ALA A 183 -6.87 -11.46 -5.62
C ALA A 183 -8.24 -11.58 -6.32
N GLY A 184 -8.34 -11.17 -7.58
CA GLY A 184 -9.60 -11.22 -8.33
C GLY A 184 -10.03 -9.89 -8.94
N ASP A 185 -11.32 -9.58 -8.90
CA ASP A 185 -11.88 -8.37 -9.53
C ASP A 185 -11.51 -7.11 -8.74
N VAL A 186 -10.56 -6.34 -9.29
CA VAL A 186 -10.06 -5.10 -8.68
C VAL A 186 -11.16 -4.06 -8.53
N ARG A 187 -12.06 -3.97 -9.49
CA ARG A 187 -13.13 -2.96 -9.50
C ARG A 187 -14.14 -3.21 -8.38
N GLU A 188 -14.60 -4.43 -8.23
CA GLU A 188 -15.56 -4.79 -7.16
C GLU A 188 -14.90 -4.65 -5.79
N ALA A 189 -13.62 -5.05 -5.64
CA ALA A 189 -12.87 -4.86 -4.41
C ALA A 189 -12.71 -3.38 -4.04
N LEU A 190 -12.34 -2.52 -4.99
CA LEU A 190 -12.22 -1.07 -4.75
C LEU A 190 -13.56 -0.44 -4.39
N LYS A 191 -14.65 -0.86 -5.04
CA LYS A 191 -16.00 -0.41 -4.69
C LYS A 191 -16.36 -0.78 -3.25
N ARG A 192 -16.05 -2.01 -2.84
CA ARG A 192 -16.25 -2.47 -1.46
C ARG A 192 -15.44 -1.63 -0.47
N VAL A 193 -14.17 -1.38 -0.74
CA VAL A 193 -13.33 -0.50 0.09
C VAL A 193 -13.90 0.93 0.15
N GLY A 194 -14.43 1.43 -0.96
CA GLY A 194 -15.10 2.73 -1.02
C GLY A 194 -16.33 2.81 -0.12
N ASN A 195 -17.17 1.78 -0.13
CA ASN A 195 -18.35 1.70 0.76
C ASN A 195 -17.92 1.67 2.24
N ILE A 196 -16.85 0.94 2.58
CA ILE A 196 -16.32 0.93 3.94
C ILE A 196 -15.83 2.33 4.35
N ALA A 197 -15.10 3.01 3.46
CA ALA A 197 -14.53 4.34 3.72
C ALA A 197 -15.61 5.41 3.89
N SER A 198 -16.67 5.35 3.09
CA SER A 198 -17.83 6.27 3.17
C SER A 198 -18.75 5.99 4.36
N GLY A 199 -18.62 4.83 4.99
CA GLY A 199 -19.53 4.40 6.06
C GLY A 199 -20.88 3.87 5.54
N THR A 200 -21.02 3.66 4.25
CA THR A 200 -22.18 3.02 3.64
C THR A 200 -22.16 1.51 3.94
N LYS A 201 -23.32 0.95 4.27
CA LYS A 201 -23.48 -0.49 4.50
C LYS A 201 -23.56 -1.25 3.19
#